data_a4f297f6484db7c0bddeb241ac50ab2a
#
_entry.id   a4f297f6484db7c0bddeb241ac50ab2a
#
_cell.length_a   1.000
_cell.length_b   1.000
_cell.length_c   1.000
_cell.angle_alpha   90.00
_cell.angle_beta   90.00
_cell.angle_gamma   90.00
#
_symmetry.space_group_name_H-M   'P 1'
#
loop_
_entity.id
_entity.type
_entity.pdbx_description
1 polymer ?
#
loop_
_entity_poly.entity_id
_entity_poly.type
_entity_poly.pdbx_seq_one_letter_code
_entity_poly.pdbx_strand_id
1 'polypeptide(L)'
;KEKKQWIEGVPKLKTIAQIFKERGGYEILGTIKGSDMVGWTYGGPYDKFEAQSEPGGFPIVNEKLKEDRSSGKSQHQVVDPGKDNMGSDIVVAGEGTGIVHMAPGCGDIDNKIGKKFGLVNIAPLDSESKFIDKFGWLTGKSATDKETTQAIIDDLKEREYLVYVEEYPHVYPHCWRSGDELVFRLVDEWYINMDWRDKIKKVVDDINWIPEWGGEREHEWLDNMSDWMISKKRFWGLALPIWTFEDESYYVVGSKEELKSLAVEGWDEFEGNSPHRPWIDKVKIKHPETGLIGTRVLDVGNPWLDAGIVPFSTLRYNNDKEYWNEWFPGDFVTESFPGQFRNWFYSLLAMSALLEEKAPFKTVLGHALVKAEDGRDMHKSWGNAIWFDDAAEEMGVDVMRWMYASQNPEHNLLFGYHHGDDVRKKLIQLWNSYSFFATYAAVDGFDPSKGSIEDADLNIMDQWILSKLHLFIKDSREAMDQFRSDLLMKKFDLFLDELSN
;
A
#
# COMPACT_ATOMS: atom_id res chain seq x y z
N LYS A 1 -12.89 -15.68 19.96
CA LYS A 1 -13.05 -14.52 20.90
C LYS A 1 -11.65 -14.02 21.20
N GLU A 2 -11.15 -13.06 20.42
CA GLU A 2 -9.96 -12.31 20.82
C GLU A 2 -10.32 -11.56 22.10
N LYS A 3 -9.52 -11.78 23.13
CA LYS A 3 -9.60 -10.95 24.33
C LYS A 3 -9.20 -9.54 23.89
N LYS A 4 -10.14 -8.59 23.85
CA LYS A 4 -9.82 -7.17 23.70
C LYS A 4 -8.70 -6.85 24.68
N GLN A 5 -7.51 -6.52 24.19
CA GLN A 5 -6.39 -6.13 25.03
C GLN A 5 -6.79 -4.83 25.70
N TRP A 6 -6.94 -4.87 27.02
CA TRP A 6 -7.27 -3.71 27.81
C TRP A 6 -6.01 -2.87 28.03
N ILE A 7 -6.11 -1.57 27.80
CA ILE A 7 -4.99 -0.66 28.06
C ILE A 7 -4.96 -0.34 29.55
N GLU A 8 -3.83 -0.57 30.21
CA GLU A 8 -3.64 -0.26 31.62
C GLU A 8 -3.84 1.24 31.89
N GLY A 9 -4.60 1.58 32.92
CA GLY A 9 -4.93 2.96 33.28
C GLY A 9 -6.18 3.53 32.61
N VAL A 10 -6.80 2.81 31.65
CA VAL A 10 -8.06 3.23 31.02
C VAL A 10 -9.24 2.51 31.69
N PRO A 11 -10.30 3.22 32.12
CA PRO A 11 -11.49 2.60 32.70
C PRO A 11 -12.16 1.63 31.71
N LYS A 12 -12.66 0.49 32.21
CA LYS A 12 -13.43 -0.43 31.36
C LYS A 12 -14.71 0.23 30.88
N LEU A 13 -15.00 0.05 29.57
CA LEU A 13 -16.23 0.54 28.99
C LEU A 13 -17.46 -0.03 29.73
N LYS A 14 -18.41 0.83 30.00
CA LYS A 14 -19.65 0.45 30.68
C LYS A 14 -20.62 -0.18 29.69
N THR A 15 -21.33 -1.19 30.16
CA THR A 15 -22.49 -1.69 29.40
C THR A 15 -23.63 -0.68 29.49
N ILE A 16 -24.53 -0.68 28.50
CA ILE A 16 -25.72 0.20 28.50
C ILE A 16 -26.54 0.00 29.79
N ALA A 17 -26.68 -1.23 30.24
CA ALA A 17 -27.35 -1.53 31.48
C ALA A 17 -26.70 -0.87 32.72
N GLN A 18 -25.35 -0.83 32.76
CA GLN A 18 -24.63 -0.12 33.82
C GLN A 18 -24.87 1.39 33.77
N ILE A 19 -24.82 1.97 32.56
CA ILE A 19 -25.04 3.41 32.35
C ILE A 19 -26.43 3.81 32.84
N PHE A 20 -27.47 3.10 32.44
CA PHE A 20 -28.83 3.40 32.90
C PHE A 20 -29.07 3.13 34.39
N LYS A 21 -28.44 2.09 34.93
CA LYS A 21 -28.50 1.83 36.38
C LYS A 21 -27.91 2.98 37.21
N GLU A 22 -26.81 3.54 36.80
CA GLU A 22 -26.18 4.70 37.44
C GLU A 22 -27.00 6.00 37.30
N ARG A 23 -27.87 6.08 36.28
CA ARG A 23 -28.72 7.24 35.99
C ARG A 23 -30.14 7.14 36.60
N GLY A 24 -30.35 6.25 37.52
CA GLY A 24 -31.64 6.12 38.25
C GLY A 24 -32.38 4.82 37.98
N GLY A 25 -31.81 3.93 37.20
CA GLY A 25 -32.38 2.62 36.89
C GLY A 25 -33.13 2.60 35.55
N TYR A 26 -33.64 1.43 35.20
CA TYR A 26 -34.43 1.21 33.98
C TYR A 26 -35.35 0.00 34.16
N GLU A 27 -36.39 -0.05 33.36
CA GLU A 27 -37.30 -1.19 33.26
C GLU A 27 -37.20 -1.77 31.82
N ILE A 28 -37.12 -3.10 31.72
CA ILE A 28 -37.13 -3.78 30.45
C ILE A 28 -38.61 -4.02 30.05
N LEU A 29 -39.10 -3.27 29.08
CA LEU A 29 -40.46 -3.39 28.59
C LEU A 29 -40.61 -4.53 27.59
N GLY A 30 -39.53 -4.94 26.92
CA GLY A 30 -39.57 -6.01 25.91
C GLY A 30 -38.22 -6.18 25.23
N THR A 31 -38.19 -7.12 24.32
CA THR A 31 -37.06 -7.37 23.40
C THR A 31 -37.54 -7.37 21.96
N ILE A 32 -36.75 -6.84 21.04
CA ILE A 32 -37.02 -6.84 19.61
C ILE A 32 -35.79 -7.34 18.88
N LYS A 33 -35.98 -8.08 17.79
CA LYS A 33 -34.87 -8.49 16.91
C LYS A 33 -34.45 -7.32 16.02
N GLY A 34 -33.17 -7.19 15.74
CA GLY A 34 -32.67 -6.17 14.79
C GLY A 34 -33.31 -6.29 13.41
N SER A 35 -33.58 -7.52 12.93
CA SER A 35 -34.31 -7.76 11.67
C SER A 35 -35.71 -7.13 11.63
N ASP A 36 -36.37 -7.06 12.78
CA ASP A 36 -37.74 -6.50 12.87
C ASP A 36 -37.73 -4.96 12.86
N MET A 37 -36.57 -4.36 13.06
CA MET A 37 -36.36 -2.90 13.00
C MET A 37 -36.00 -2.41 11.61
N VAL A 38 -35.61 -3.29 10.68
CA VAL A 38 -35.24 -2.90 9.31
C VAL A 38 -36.42 -2.19 8.64
N GLY A 39 -36.12 -1.03 8.04
CA GLY A 39 -37.10 -0.14 7.43
C GLY A 39 -37.73 0.88 8.39
N TRP A 40 -37.45 0.83 9.69
CA TRP A 40 -37.84 1.90 10.59
C TRP A 40 -37.17 3.21 10.21
N THR A 41 -37.93 4.31 10.28
CA THR A 41 -37.44 5.66 10.01
C THR A 41 -37.35 6.47 11.31
N TYR A 42 -36.42 7.45 11.35
CA TYR A 42 -36.19 8.30 12.51
C TYR A 42 -35.81 9.72 12.10
N GLY A 43 -35.95 10.69 13.01
CA GLY A 43 -35.44 12.04 12.84
C GLY A 43 -34.00 12.13 13.37
N GLY A 44 -33.11 12.66 12.57
CA GLY A 44 -31.70 12.88 12.95
C GLY A 44 -31.52 14.15 13.81
N PRO A 45 -30.53 14.20 14.69
CA PRO A 45 -30.29 15.37 15.56
C PRO A 45 -29.93 16.63 14.78
N TYR A 46 -29.43 16.51 13.55
CA TYR A 46 -28.98 17.61 12.70
C TYR A 46 -29.79 17.81 11.42
N ASP A 47 -31.02 17.30 11.36
CA ASP A 47 -31.95 17.45 10.22
C ASP A 47 -32.31 18.91 9.88
N LYS A 48 -31.99 19.82 10.80
CA LYS A 48 -32.19 21.26 10.60
C LYS A 48 -31.10 21.91 9.73
N PHE A 49 -29.97 21.22 9.52
CA PHE A 49 -28.95 21.75 8.62
C PHE A 49 -29.41 21.68 7.18
N GLU A 50 -29.14 22.74 6.43
CA GLU A 50 -29.55 22.87 5.04
C GLU A 50 -29.06 21.69 4.18
N ALA A 51 -27.81 21.26 4.37
CA ALA A 51 -27.23 20.11 3.69
C ALA A 51 -28.05 18.81 3.79
N GLN A 52 -28.76 18.59 4.91
CA GLN A 52 -29.60 17.43 5.13
C GLN A 52 -30.90 17.44 4.31
N SER A 53 -31.30 18.61 3.80
CA SER A 53 -32.50 18.81 3.00
C SER A 53 -32.23 18.89 1.49
N GLU A 54 -30.95 18.85 1.08
CA GLU A 54 -30.55 18.92 -0.34
C GLU A 54 -30.96 17.64 -1.09
N PRO A 55 -31.73 17.78 -2.18
CA PRO A 55 -32.13 16.64 -3.00
C PRO A 55 -30.94 16.00 -3.69
N GLY A 56 -30.84 14.67 -3.59
CA GLY A 56 -29.75 13.89 -4.21
C GLY A 56 -28.48 13.81 -3.41
N GLY A 57 -28.34 14.56 -2.30
CA GLY A 57 -27.14 14.61 -1.45
C GLY A 57 -26.37 15.94 -1.54
N PHE A 58 -25.28 16.06 -0.76
CA PHE A 58 -24.48 17.28 -0.71
C PHE A 58 -23.03 16.99 -0.24
N PRO A 59 -21.98 17.58 -0.85
CA PRO A 59 -21.99 18.38 -2.07
C PRO A 59 -22.04 17.53 -3.35
N ILE A 60 -21.89 16.20 -3.21
CA ILE A 60 -21.93 15.25 -4.32
C ILE A 60 -23.39 14.83 -4.53
N VAL A 61 -23.92 15.18 -5.69
CA VAL A 61 -25.34 14.95 -6.02
C VAL A 61 -25.47 13.71 -6.87
N ASN A 62 -26.39 12.82 -6.50
CA ASN A 62 -26.87 11.72 -7.33
C ASN A 62 -28.13 12.16 -8.07
N GLU A 63 -28.08 12.33 -9.38
CA GLU A 63 -29.17 12.89 -10.18
C GLU A 63 -30.46 12.06 -10.08
N LYS A 64 -30.37 10.73 -10.04
CA LYS A 64 -31.54 9.87 -9.86
C LYS A 64 -32.21 10.10 -8.50
N LEU A 65 -31.43 10.18 -7.43
CA LEU A 65 -31.99 10.46 -6.09
C LEU A 65 -32.49 11.90 -5.97
N LYS A 66 -31.94 12.83 -6.74
CA LYS A 66 -32.45 14.20 -6.85
C LYS A 66 -33.79 14.27 -7.57
N GLU A 67 -33.96 13.53 -8.67
CA GLU A 67 -35.24 13.38 -9.35
C GLU A 67 -36.30 12.80 -8.41
N ASP A 68 -35.93 11.79 -7.61
CA ASP A 68 -36.82 11.18 -6.60
C ASP A 68 -37.05 12.11 -5.36
N ARG A 69 -36.38 13.27 -5.32
CA ARG A 69 -36.38 14.22 -4.20
C ARG A 69 -35.88 13.61 -2.88
N SER A 70 -35.07 12.57 -2.96
CA SER A 70 -34.42 11.96 -1.79
C SER A 70 -33.38 12.89 -1.21
N SER A 71 -33.31 13.01 0.13
CA SER A 71 -32.35 13.82 0.86
C SER A 71 -31.87 13.09 2.11
N GLY A 72 -30.82 13.55 2.77
CA GLY A 72 -30.35 12.96 4.02
C GLY A 72 -31.47 12.81 5.04
N LYS A 73 -32.20 13.88 5.28
CA LYS A 73 -33.33 13.92 6.19
C LYS A 73 -34.44 12.93 5.84
N SER A 74 -34.73 12.71 4.55
CA SER A 74 -35.82 11.82 4.11
C SER A 74 -35.43 10.35 4.11
N GLN A 75 -34.13 10.04 4.25
CA GLN A 75 -33.57 8.68 4.16
C GLN A 75 -32.97 8.14 5.46
N HIS A 76 -33.24 8.78 6.61
CA HIS A 76 -32.86 8.21 7.89
C HIS A 76 -33.68 6.96 8.16
N GLN A 77 -33.04 5.80 7.98
CA GLN A 77 -33.71 4.50 8.15
C GLN A 77 -32.75 3.45 8.69
N VAL A 78 -33.31 2.43 9.32
CA VAL A 78 -32.58 1.24 9.76
C VAL A 78 -32.44 0.29 8.58
N VAL A 79 -31.20 -0.09 8.27
CA VAL A 79 -30.85 -1.04 7.20
C VAL A 79 -30.14 -2.26 7.79
N ASP A 80 -30.23 -3.41 7.14
CA ASP A 80 -29.41 -4.57 7.45
C ASP A 80 -28.09 -4.49 6.63
N PRO A 81 -26.95 -4.14 7.22
CA PRO A 81 -25.71 -3.99 6.49
C PRO A 81 -25.16 -5.33 6.00
N GLY A 82 -25.51 -6.45 6.65
CA GLY A 82 -24.99 -7.78 6.36
C GLY A 82 -23.57 -7.97 6.88
N LYS A 83 -22.72 -8.51 6.01
CA LYS A 83 -21.31 -8.83 6.31
C LYS A 83 -20.36 -7.91 5.58
N ASP A 84 -19.17 -7.74 6.16
CA ASP A 84 -18.05 -7.06 5.52
C ASP A 84 -17.41 -7.92 4.41
N ASN A 85 -16.36 -7.39 3.75
CA ASN A 85 -15.66 -8.10 2.69
C ASN A 85 -14.89 -9.35 3.17
N MET A 86 -14.69 -9.49 4.49
CA MET A 86 -14.02 -10.64 5.12
C MET A 86 -15.03 -11.67 5.64
N GLY A 87 -16.32 -11.46 5.40
CA GLY A 87 -17.40 -12.35 5.83
C GLY A 87 -17.81 -12.21 7.30
N SER A 88 -17.29 -11.17 8.01
CA SER A 88 -17.66 -10.86 9.39
C SER A 88 -18.91 -10.02 9.47
N ASP A 89 -19.77 -10.26 10.47
CA ASP A 89 -20.97 -9.45 10.68
C ASP A 89 -20.59 -8.01 11.06
N ILE A 90 -21.13 -7.02 10.34
CA ILE A 90 -20.89 -5.58 10.60
C ILE A 90 -21.54 -5.17 11.93
N VAL A 91 -22.71 -5.70 12.25
CA VAL A 91 -23.36 -5.53 13.54
C VAL A 91 -23.19 -6.79 14.36
N VAL A 92 -22.44 -6.71 15.44
CA VAL A 92 -22.11 -7.88 16.29
C VAL A 92 -23.06 -7.97 17.46
N ALA A 93 -23.70 -9.12 17.64
CA ALA A 93 -24.61 -9.37 18.74
C ALA A 93 -23.87 -9.32 20.11
N GLY A 94 -24.41 -8.55 21.05
CA GLY A 94 -23.84 -8.39 22.39
C GLY A 94 -22.74 -7.32 22.49
N GLU A 95 -22.50 -6.57 21.44
CA GLU A 95 -21.62 -5.39 21.47
C GLU A 95 -22.45 -4.09 21.35
N GLY A 96 -22.06 -3.07 22.13
CA GLY A 96 -22.68 -1.75 22.11
C GLY A 96 -24.21 -1.77 22.30
N THR A 97 -24.91 -1.01 21.48
CA THR A 97 -26.37 -0.90 21.49
C THR A 97 -27.07 -1.94 20.60
N GLY A 98 -26.33 -2.68 19.79
CA GLY A 98 -26.86 -3.50 18.71
C GLY A 98 -27.31 -2.68 17.48
N ILE A 99 -27.10 -1.36 17.49
CA ILE A 99 -27.35 -0.42 16.39
C ILE A 99 -26.07 0.35 16.15
N VAL A 100 -25.60 0.36 14.89
CA VAL A 100 -24.39 1.08 14.47
C VAL A 100 -24.82 2.27 13.62
N HIS A 101 -24.33 3.47 13.95
CA HIS A 101 -24.50 4.65 13.11
C HIS A 101 -23.73 4.47 11.80
N MET A 102 -24.35 4.83 10.69
CA MET A 102 -23.77 4.74 9.35
C MET A 102 -23.88 6.09 8.64
N ALA A 103 -22.78 6.55 8.05
CA ALA A 103 -22.72 7.80 7.29
C ALA A 103 -22.08 7.57 5.90
N PRO A 104 -22.87 7.38 4.83
CA PRO A 104 -22.38 7.03 3.50
C PRO A 104 -21.32 7.98 2.92
N GLY A 105 -21.30 9.24 3.36
CA GLY A 105 -20.31 10.25 2.95
C GLY A 105 -19.01 10.26 3.75
N CYS A 106 -18.88 9.45 4.82
CA CYS A 106 -17.79 9.58 5.79
C CYS A 106 -17.03 8.26 6.11
N GLY A 107 -17.30 7.17 5.42
CA GLY A 107 -16.62 5.89 5.63
C GLY A 107 -16.69 4.98 4.41
N ASP A 108 -15.67 4.14 4.19
CA ASP A 108 -15.63 3.23 3.02
C ASP A 108 -16.73 2.17 3.10
N ILE A 109 -16.86 1.50 4.23
CA ILE A 109 -17.92 0.49 4.45
C ILE A 109 -19.29 1.14 4.36
N ASP A 110 -19.44 2.31 4.98
CA ASP A 110 -20.70 3.06 4.98
C ASP A 110 -21.10 3.49 3.57
N ASN A 111 -20.12 3.90 2.76
CA ASN A 111 -20.36 4.28 1.36
C ASN A 111 -20.83 3.08 0.51
N LYS A 112 -20.19 1.91 0.69
CA LYS A 112 -20.61 0.68 0.00
C LYS A 112 -22.04 0.27 0.37
N ILE A 113 -22.37 0.34 1.66
CA ILE A 113 -23.73 0.08 2.15
C ILE A 113 -24.70 1.13 1.59
N GLY A 114 -24.32 2.40 1.63
CA GLY A 114 -25.13 3.49 1.07
C GLY A 114 -25.46 3.28 -0.42
N LYS A 115 -24.47 2.86 -1.22
CA LYS A 115 -24.69 2.49 -2.64
C LYS A 115 -25.64 1.30 -2.79
N LYS A 116 -25.46 0.26 -1.96
CA LYS A 116 -26.32 -0.94 -1.98
C LYS A 116 -27.78 -0.62 -1.73
N PHE A 117 -28.06 0.30 -0.82
CA PHE A 117 -29.44 0.70 -0.44
C PHE A 117 -29.93 1.97 -1.14
N GLY A 118 -29.16 2.55 -2.05
CA GLY A 118 -29.54 3.78 -2.76
C GLY A 118 -29.72 4.98 -1.84
N LEU A 119 -28.83 5.15 -0.87
CA LEU A 119 -28.85 6.26 0.08
C LEU A 119 -28.08 7.47 -0.46
N VAL A 120 -28.52 8.67 -0.10
CA VAL A 120 -27.79 9.89 -0.45
C VAL A 120 -26.48 10.00 0.32
N ASN A 121 -25.50 10.66 -0.29
CA ASN A 121 -24.24 11.00 0.36
C ASN A 121 -24.27 12.42 0.90
N ILE A 122 -23.96 12.57 2.19
CA ILE A 122 -23.65 13.86 2.82
C ILE A 122 -22.18 13.83 3.19
N ALA A 123 -21.36 14.62 2.47
CA ALA A 123 -19.91 14.65 2.66
C ALA A 123 -19.49 16.03 3.21
N PRO A 124 -19.44 16.21 4.54
CA PRO A 124 -19.42 17.51 5.18
C PRO A 124 -18.09 18.25 5.14
N LEU A 125 -16.99 17.59 4.74
CA LEU A 125 -15.64 18.13 4.96
C LEU A 125 -14.94 18.53 3.66
N ASP A 126 -14.19 19.63 3.75
CA ASP A 126 -13.26 20.08 2.71
C ASP A 126 -11.88 19.36 2.81
N SER A 127 -10.90 19.84 2.02
CA SER A 127 -9.52 19.28 2.00
C SER A 127 -8.72 19.55 3.28
N GLU A 128 -9.15 20.49 4.11
CA GLU A 128 -8.53 20.84 5.40
C GLU A 128 -9.28 20.22 6.59
N SER A 129 -10.19 19.27 6.34
CA SER A 129 -11.05 18.63 7.36
C SER A 129 -12.00 19.60 8.06
N LYS A 130 -12.35 20.72 7.42
CA LYS A 130 -13.31 21.69 7.93
C LYS A 130 -14.69 21.45 7.35
N PHE A 131 -15.71 21.67 8.15
CA PHE A 131 -17.10 21.64 7.68
C PHE A 131 -17.34 22.72 6.63
N ILE A 132 -17.82 22.28 5.45
CA ILE A 132 -18.20 23.18 4.35
C ILE A 132 -19.50 23.93 4.64
N ASP A 133 -19.95 24.79 3.72
CA ASP A 133 -21.21 25.50 3.85
C ASP A 133 -22.42 24.56 4.01
N LYS A 134 -23.52 25.08 4.56
CA LYS A 134 -24.79 24.40 4.83
C LYS A 134 -24.81 23.46 6.04
N PHE A 135 -23.76 23.49 6.87
CA PHE A 135 -23.72 22.76 8.15
C PHE A 135 -23.93 23.66 9.38
N GLY A 136 -24.61 24.79 9.17
CA GLY A 136 -25.01 25.71 10.23
C GLY A 136 -23.81 26.17 11.08
N TRP A 137 -23.89 26.03 12.39
CA TRP A 137 -22.85 26.48 13.31
C TRP A 137 -21.55 25.67 13.28
N LEU A 138 -21.55 24.52 12.59
CA LEU A 138 -20.34 23.72 12.34
C LEU A 138 -19.51 24.24 11.16
N THR A 139 -20.11 24.99 10.22
CA THR A 139 -19.43 25.52 9.04
C THR A 139 -18.12 26.21 9.41
N GLY A 140 -17.02 25.84 8.77
CA GLY A 140 -15.67 26.37 8.97
C GLY A 140 -14.92 25.79 10.19
N LYS A 141 -15.55 24.98 11.04
CA LYS A 141 -14.89 24.30 12.15
C LYS A 141 -14.18 23.04 11.67
N SER A 142 -13.03 22.72 12.27
CA SER A 142 -12.32 21.47 11.97
C SER A 142 -12.99 20.28 12.67
N ALA A 143 -13.16 19.18 11.95
CA ALA A 143 -13.74 17.94 12.48
C ALA A 143 -12.80 17.22 13.47
N THR A 144 -11.49 17.51 13.41
CA THR A 144 -10.46 16.89 14.28
C THR A 144 -10.20 17.70 15.55
N ASP A 145 -10.77 18.92 15.67
CA ASP A 145 -10.56 19.76 16.83
C ASP A 145 -11.40 19.30 18.03
N LYS A 146 -10.76 19.19 19.18
CA LYS A 146 -11.42 18.85 20.45
C LYS A 146 -12.51 19.85 20.83
N GLU A 147 -12.33 21.13 20.48
CA GLU A 147 -13.33 22.18 20.73
C GLU A 147 -14.60 21.94 19.90
N THR A 148 -14.46 21.50 18.66
CA THR A 148 -15.61 21.13 17.81
C THR A 148 -16.34 19.93 18.38
N THR A 149 -15.62 18.90 18.79
CA THR A 149 -16.18 17.71 19.46
C THR A 149 -16.94 18.11 20.72
N GLN A 150 -16.36 18.97 21.58
CA GLN A 150 -17.01 19.42 22.80
C GLN A 150 -18.27 20.23 22.49
N ALA A 151 -18.23 21.11 21.49
CA ALA A 151 -19.41 21.89 21.07
C ALA A 151 -20.55 21.02 20.58
N ILE A 152 -20.25 19.91 19.86
CA ILE A 152 -21.27 18.91 19.45
C ILE A 152 -21.86 18.21 20.67
N ILE A 153 -21.04 17.81 21.64
CA ILE A 153 -21.49 17.18 22.89
C ILE A 153 -22.40 18.12 23.67
N ASP A 154 -22.05 19.39 23.78
CA ASP A 154 -22.82 20.38 24.53
C ASP A 154 -24.15 20.67 23.83
N ASP A 155 -24.20 20.79 22.49
CA ASP A 155 -25.43 20.96 21.71
C ASP A 155 -26.38 19.75 21.88
N LEU A 156 -25.84 18.52 21.80
CA LEU A 156 -26.66 17.31 22.00
C LEU A 156 -27.17 17.21 23.45
N LYS A 157 -26.38 17.65 24.41
CA LYS A 157 -26.78 17.67 25.82
C LYS A 157 -27.88 18.70 26.09
N GLU A 158 -27.73 19.91 25.55
CA GLU A 158 -28.73 20.98 25.69
C GLU A 158 -30.09 20.58 25.09
N ARG A 159 -30.04 19.84 23.97
CA ARG A 159 -31.26 19.33 23.29
C ARG A 159 -31.76 17.99 23.81
N GLU A 160 -31.21 17.47 24.91
CA GLU A 160 -31.57 16.19 25.53
C GLU A 160 -31.42 14.95 24.63
N TYR A 161 -30.58 15.03 23.57
CA TYR A 161 -30.27 13.89 22.72
C TYR A 161 -29.11 13.03 23.27
N LEU A 162 -28.30 13.57 24.19
CA LEU A 162 -27.12 12.91 24.71
C LEU A 162 -27.45 11.93 25.84
N VAL A 163 -27.19 10.63 25.63
CA VAL A 163 -27.34 9.60 26.67
C VAL A 163 -26.08 9.52 27.52
N TYR A 164 -24.92 9.36 26.93
CA TYR A 164 -23.66 9.15 27.66
C TYR A 164 -22.46 9.49 26.78
N VAL A 165 -21.37 9.95 27.39
CA VAL A 165 -20.08 10.16 26.75
C VAL A 165 -19.06 9.29 27.47
N GLU A 166 -18.26 8.57 26.72
CA GLU A 166 -17.24 7.68 27.24
C GLU A 166 -15.97 7.77 26.39
N GLU A 167 -14.81 7.76 27.03
CA GLU A 167 -13.54 7.64 26.32
C GLU A 167 -13.36 6.21 25.86
N TYR A 168 -13.20 6.04 24.54
CA TYR A 168 -13.04 4.74 23.89
C TYR A 168 -11.67 4.63 23.24
N PRO A 169 -10.69 3.98 23.90
CA PRO A 169 -9.38 3.75 23.29
C PRO A 169 -9.49 2.79 22.14
N HIS A 170 -9.00 3.19 20.98
CA HIS A 170 -8.95 2.37 19.79
C HIS A 170 -7.76 2.76 18.91
N VAL A 171 -7.37 1.88 18.00
CA VAL A 171 -6.36 2.18 16.99
C VAL A 171 -7.00 3.10 15.96
N TYR A 172 -6.37 4.25 15.71
CA TYR A 172 -6.84 5.24 14.73
C TYR A 172 -5.72 5.55 13.73
N PRO A 173 -6.01 5.71 12.44
CA PRO A 173 -5.01 6.01 11.44
C PRO A 173 -4.54 7.45 11.53
N HIS A 174 -3.21 7.62 11.54
CA HIS A 174 -2.55 8.92 11.51
C HIS A 174 -1.70 9.06 10.26
N CYS A 175 -1.49 10.30 9.80
CA CYS A 175 -0.57 10.59 8.72
C CYS A 175 0.86 10.20 9.13
N TRP A 176 1.49 9.29 8.41
CA TRP A 176 2.84 8.82 8.72
C TRP A 176 3.90 9.93 8.66
N ARG A 177 3.62 11.04 8.00
CA ARG A 177 4.55 12.16 7.82
C ARG A 177 4.35 13.27 8.85
N SER A 178 3.11 13.71 9.08
CA SER A 178 2.79 14.82 9.99
C SER A 178 2.32 14.36 11.37
N GLY A 179 1.84 13.13 11.50
CA GLY A 179 1.25 12.61 12.74
C GLY A 179 -0.21 13.02 12.95
N ASP A 180 -0.80 13.81 12.04
CA ASP A 180 -2.20 14.25 12.17
C ASP A 180 -3.18 13.10 12.00
N GLU A 181 -4.33 13.18 12.66
CA GLU A 181 -5.44 12.25 12.51
C GLU A 181 -6.00 12.30 11.08
N LEU A 182 -6.31 11.14 10.50
CA LEU A 182 -6.92 11.07 9.19
C LEU A 182 -8.43 11.14 9.27
N VAL A 183 -9.05 11.78 8.29
CA VAL A 183 -10.51 11.80 8.12
C VAL A 183 -10.91 11.09 6.83
N PHE A 184 -12.07 10.44 6.86
CA PHE A 184 -12.66 9.86 5.66
C PHE A 184 -13.55 10.91 4.98
N ARG A 185 -13.34 11.11 3.68
CA ARG A 185 -14.16 11.99 2.86
C ARG A 185 -14.28 11.44 1.44
N LEU A 186 -15.38 11.76 0.78
CA LEU A 186 -15.52 11.51 -0.65
C LEU A 186 -14.75 12.57 -1.44
N VAL A 187 -14.03 12.13 -2.46
CA VAL A 187 -13.29 12.99 -3.40
C VAL A 187 -13.47 12.45 -4.81
N ASP A 188 -13.48 13.36 -5.79
CA ASP A 188 -13.48 12.98 -7.19
C ASP A 188 -12.06 12.59 -7.60
N GLU A 189 -11.89 11.38 -8.07
CA GLU A 189 -10.62 10.83 -8.54
C GLU A 189 -10.84 10.03 -9.82
N TRP A 190 -9.78 9.85 -10.58
CA TRP A 190 -9.78 9.01 -11.78
C TRP A 190 -9.41 7.59 -11.43
N TYR A 191 -10.14 6.64 -12.00
CA TYR A 191 -9.96 5.22 -11.75
C TYR A 191 -9.83 4.45 -13.05
N ILE A 192 -9.01 3.41 -13.04
CA ILE A 192 -9.08 2.33 -14.02
C ILE A 192 -10.07 1.30 -13.45
N ASN A 193 -11.12 0.99 -14.21
CA ASN A 193 -12.03 -0.11 -13.88
C ASN A 193 -11.27 -1.43 -13.90
N MET A 194 -11.42 -2.25 -12.85
CA MET A 194 -10.67 -3.48 -12.67
C MET A 194 -11.51 -4.74 -12.84
N ASP A 195 -12.62 -4.69 -13.58
CA ASP A 195 -13.46 -5.87 -13.85
C ASP A 195 -12.75 -6.97 -14.67
N TRP A 196 -11.58 -6.64 -15.22
CA TRP A 196 -10.70 -7.53 -15.97
C TRP A 196 -9.58 -8.16 -15.11
N ARG A 197 -9.65 -8.09 -13.78
CA ARG A 197 -8.60 -8.60 -12.85
C ARG A 197 -8.27 -10.08 -13.03
N ASP A 198 -9.17 -10.88 -13.61
CA ASP A 198 -8.88 -12.28 -13.92
C ASP A 198 -7.76 -12.45 -14.96
N LYS A 199 -7.50 -11.45 -15.81
CA LYS A 199 -6.33 -11.44 -16.68
C LYS A 199 -5.04 -11.28 -15.88
N ILE A 200 -5.06 -10.44 -14.82
CA ILE A 200 -3.90 -10.26 -13.94
C ILE A 200 -3.61 -11.55 -13.18
N LYS A 201 -4.64 -12.23 -12.68
CA LYS A 201 -4.48 -13.50 -11.96
C LYS A 201 -3.77 -14.56 -12.80
N LYS A 202 -4.12 -14.69 -14.09
CA LYS A 202 -3.43 -15.58 -15.02
C LYS A 202 -1.95 -15.25 -15.16
N VAL A 203 -1.61 -13.96 -15.20
CA VAL A 203 -0.23 -13.51 -15.28
C VAL A 203 0.55 -13.81 -14.00
N VAL A 204 -0.10 -13.75 -12.84
CA VAL A 204 0.49 -14.13 -11.53
C VAL A 204 0.90 -15.58 -11.49
N ASP A 205 0.09 -16.48 -12.11
CA ASP A 205 0.33 -17.92 -12.15
C ASP A 205 1.56 -18.31 -12.98
N ASP A 206 1.99 -17.44 -13.91
CA ASP A 206 3.16 -17.66 -14.78
C ASP A 206 4.50 -17.28 -14.11
N ILE A 207 4.48 -16.77 -12.87
CA ILE A 207 5.65 -16.21 -12.18
C ILE A 207 6.19 -17.22 -11.15
N ASN A 208 7.51 -17.37 -11.11
CA ASN A 208 8.20 -18.07 -10.03
C ASN A 208 8.31 -17.15 -8.81
N TRP A 209 7.48 -17.38 -7.80
CA TRP A 209 7.47 -16.64 -6.55
C TRP A 209 8.41 -17.25 -5.52
N ILE A 210 9.28 -16.44 -4.93
CA ILE A 210 10.19 -16.80 -3.85
C ILE A 210 9.98 -15.82 -2.68
N PRO A 211 9.38 -16.26 -1.56
CA PRO A 211 8.78 -17.57 -1.30
C PRO A 211 7.48 -17.81 -2.10
N GLU A 212 7.13 -19.09 -2.29
CA GLU A 212 5.99 -19.53 -3.11
C GLU A 212 4.64 -18.92 -2.70
N TRP A 213 4.42 -18.74 -1.40
CA TRP A 213 3.20 -18.13 -0.87
C TRP A 213 2.96 -16.67 -1.37
N GLY A 214 3.97 -16.06 -1.99
CA GLY A 214 3.84 -14.72 -2.59
C GLY A 214 2.75 -14.65 -3.65
N GLY A 215 2.63 -15.68 -4.49
CA GLY A 215 1.56 -15.78 -5.49
C GLY A 215 0.16 -15.81 -4.87
N GLU A 216 -0.01 -16.59 -3.79
CA GLU A 216 -1.29 -16.64 -3.06
C GLU A 216 -1.68 -15.28 -2.49
N ARG A 217 -0.72 -14.52 -1.95
CA ARG A 217 -0.95 -13.17 -1.42
C ARG A 217 -1.34 -12.17 -2.51
N GLU A 218 -0.75 -12.27 -3.69
CA GLU A 218 -1.14 -11.42 -4.82
C GLU A 218 -2.55 -11.76 -5.28
N HIS A 219 -2.94 -13.02 -5.34
CA HIS A 219 -4.32 -13.43 -5.60
C HIS A 219 -5.30 -12.89 -4.54
N GLU A 220 -4.98 -13.01 -3.26
CA GLU A 220 -5.81 -12.43 -2.18
C GLU A 220 -5.99 -10.92 -2.35
N TRP A 221 -4.93 -10.20 -2.74
CA TRP A 221 -5.02 -8.78 -3.02
C TRP A 221 -5.97 -8.49 -4.20
N LEU A 222 -5.81 -9.21 -5.31
CA LEU A 222 -6.63 -9.05 -6.52
C LEU A 222 -8.11 -9.37 -6.25
N ASP A 223 -8.41 -10.33 -5.37
CA ASP A 223 -9.78 -10.67 -4.98
C ASP A 223 -10.46 -9.58 -4.19
N ASN A 224 -9.71 -8.84 -3.38
CA ASN A 224 -10.26 -7.87 -2.43
C ASN A 224 -10.11 -6.41 -2.89
N MET A 225 -9.34 -6.13 -3.93
CA MET A 225 -9.13 -4.77 -4.42
C MET A 225 -10.36 -4.21 -5.13
N SER A 226 -10.51 -2.89 -5.02
CA SER A 226 -11.48 -2.08 -5.79
C SER A 226 -10.87 -1.64 -7.13
N ASP A 227 -11.56 -0.76 -7.87
CA ASP A 227 -11.00 -0.07 -9.03
C ASP A 227 -9.71 0.67 -8.65
N TRP A 228 -8.78 0.76 -9.58
CA TRP A 228 -7.46 1.32 -9.32
C TRP A 228 -7.45 2.84 -9.47
N MET A 229 -7.32 3.55 -8.36
CA MET A 229 -7.20 5.01 -8.35
C MET A 229 -5.86 5.46 -8.94
N ILE A 230 -5.92 6.17 -10.07
CA ILE A 230 -4.73 6.61 -10.81
C ILE A 230 -4.41 8.10 -10.68
N SER A 231 -5.26 8.89 -10.03
CA SER A 231 -5.06 10.33 -9.85
C SER A 231 -4.62 10.70 -8.44
N LYS A 232 -3.98 11.85 -8.31
CA LYS A 232 -3.59 12.47 -7.04
C LYS A 232 -3.79 13.98 -7.09
N LYS A 233 -4.41 14.54 -6.06
CA LYS A 233 -4.62 15.98 -5.88
C LYS A 233 -3.31 16.66 -5.41
N ARG A 234 -2.29 16.66 -6.28
CA ARG A 234 -0.97 17.24 -6.02
C ARG A 234 -0.54 18.13 -7.16
N PHE A 235 0.39 19.05 -6.88
CA PHE A 235 0.96 19.88 -7.94
C PHE A 235 2.02 19.14 -8.74
N TRP A 236 2.99 18.49 -8.06
CA TRP A 236 4.09 17.80 -8.70
C TRP A 236 3.82 16.30 -8.88
N GLY A 237 4.10 15.83 -10.05
CA GLY A 237 3.97 14.46 -10.52
C GLY A 237 3.74 14.43 -12.02
N LEU A 238 3.73 13.25 -12.64
CA LEU A 238 3.41 13.12 -14.05
C LEU A 238 1.96 13.56 -14.29
N ALA A 239 1.74 14.58 -15.10
CA ALA A 239 0.42 15.11 -15.37
C ALA A 239 -0.42 14.07 -16.14
N LEU A 240 -1.63 13.78 -15.67
CA LEU A 240 -2.53 12.89 -16.40
C LEU A 240 -2.92 13.50 -17.75
N PRO A 241 -2.80 12.77 -18.87
CA PRO A 241 -3.10 13.28 -20.20
C PRO A 241 -4.60 13.23 -20.50
N ILE A 242 -5.43 13.75 -19.60
CA ILE A 242 -6.90 13.69 -19.69
C ILE A 242 -7.45 15.11 -19.78
N TRP A 243 -8.25 15.38 -20.80
CA TRP A 243 -8.98 16.64 -21.00
C TRP A 243 -10.47 16.40 -20.81
N THR A 244 -11.14 17.30 -20.12
CA THR A 244 -12.59 17.28 -19.89
C THR A 244 -13.28 18.43 -20.59
N PHE A 245 -14.54 18.24 -20.95
CA PHE A 245 -15.35 19.14 -21.76
C PHE A 245 -16.64 19.54 -21.03
N GLU A 246 -17.35 20.53 -21.53
CA GLU A 246 -18.57 21.06 -20.91
C GLU A 246 -19.73 20.03 -20.87
N ASP A 247 -19.74 19.06 -21.76
CA ASP A 247 -20.73 17.97 -21.82
C ASP A 247 -20.37 16.77 -20.92
N GLU A 248 -19.42 16.96 -19.98
CA GLU A 248 -18.89 15.93 -19.08
C GLU A 248 -18.12 14.80 -19.77
N SER A 249 -17.94 14.89 -21.09
CA SER A 249 -17.07 13.97 -21.83
C SER A 249 -15.59 14.20 -21.48
N TYR A 250 -14.76 13.21 -21.79
CA TYR A 250 -13.32 13.32 -21.64
C TYR A 250 -12.59 12.71 -22.83
N TYR A 251 -11.35 13.14 -23.01
CA TYR A 251 -10.45 12.60 -24.01
C TYR A 251 -9.06 12.36 -23.42
N VAL A 252 -8.49 11.18 -23.68
CA VAL A 252 -7.15 10.80 -23.24
C VAL A 252 -6.19 10.93 -24.41
N VAL A 253 -5.22 11.82 -24.29
CA VAL A 253 -4.22 12.08 -25.34
C VAL A 253 -3.08 11.07 -25.22
N GLY A 254 -2.81 10.33 -26.29
CA GLY A 254 -1.84 9.24 -26.33
C GLY A 254 -0.40 9.65 -26.62
N SER A 255 -0.17 10.83 -27.22
CA SER A 255 1.18 11.29 -27.54
C SER A 255 1.30 12.81 -27.59
N LYS A 256 2.55 13.29 -27.61
CA LYS A 256 2.84 14.73 -27.74
C LYS A 256 2.47 15.25 -29.14
N GLU A 257 2.63 14.45 -30.16
CA GLU A 257 2.25 14.72 -31.55
C GLU A 257 0.73 14.86 -31.68
N GLU A 258 0.00 13.96 -31.06
CA GLU A 258 -1.46 14.03 -31.02
C GLU A 258 -1.92 15.28 -30.25
N LEU A 259 -1.33 15.57 -29.10
CA LEU A 259 -1.62 16.78 -28.32
C LEU A 259 -1.43 18.02 -29.19
N LYS A 260 -0.32 18.10 -29.96
CA LYS A 260 -0.06 19.21 -30.88
C LYS A 260 -1.15 19.36 -31.95
N SER A 261 -1.61 18.25 -32.50
CA SER A 261 -2.63 18.25 -33.55
C SER A 261 -4.01 18.70 -33.08
N LEU A 262 -4.32 18.44 -31.82
CA LEU A 262 -5.60 18.78 -31.19
C LEU A 262 -5.58 20.14 -30.47
N ALA A 263 -4.40 20.71 -30.22
CA ALA A 263 -4.24 21.94 -29.48
C ALA A 263 -4.85 23.14 -30.21
N VAL A 264 -5.63 23.94 -29.50
CA VAL A 264 -6.22 25.21 -29.98
C VAL A 264 -5.70 26.42 -29.24
N GLU A 265 -5.17 26.24 -28.01
CA GLU A 265 -4.54 27.26 -27.20
C GLU A 265 -3.36 26.68 -26.40
N GLY A 266 -2.39 27.51 -26.03
CA GLY A 266 -1.33 27.22 -25.07
C GLY A 266 -0.21 26.32 -25.58
N TRP A 267 -0.23 25.86 -26.83
CA TRP A 267 0.82 25.00 -27.40
C TRP A 267 2.18 25.72 -27.42
N ASP A 268 2.23 26.96 -27.86
CA ASP A 268 3.49 27.71 -27.98
C ASP A 268 4.18 27.93 -26.62
N GLU A 269 3.39 27.99 -25.53
CA GLU A 269 3.92 28.09 -24.17
C GLU A 269 4.37 26.73 -23.60
N PHE A 270 3.79 25.65 -24.11
CA PHE A 270 4.13 24.29 -23.72
C PHE A 270 5.30 23.73 -24.53
N GLU A 271 5.42 24.06 -25.81
CA GLU A 271 6.44 23.52 -26.71
C GLU A 271 7.86 23.80 -26.18
N GLY A 272 8.68 22.74 -26.07
CA GLY A 272 10.02 22.83 -25.50
C GLY A 272 10.10 22.68 -23.98
N ASN A 273 8.96 22.70 -23.28
CA ASN A 273 8.90 22.47 -21.85
C ASN A 273 8.58 21.01 -21.50
N SER A 274 8.75 20.68 -20.23
CA SER A 274 8.42 19.39 -19.66
C SER A 274 6.90 19.15 -19.68
N PRO A 275 6.42 17.90 -19.88
CA PRO A 275 5.00 17.56 -19.81
C PRO A 275 4.41 17.59 -18.40
N HIS A 276 5.03 18.34 -17.50
CA HIS A 276 4.58 18.55 -16.13
C HIS A 276 3.80 19.87 -15.98
N ARG A 277 3.11 19.99 -14.87
CA ARG A 277 2.54 21.26 -14.45
C ARG A 277 3.64 22.30 -14.17
N PRO A 278 3.43 23.58 -14.45
CA PRO A 278 2.19 24.20 -14.97
C PRO A 278 2.08 24.22 -16.50
N TRP A 279 3.07 23.73 -17.22
CA TRP A 279 3.19 23.94 -18.67
C TRP A 279 2.07 23.27 -19.45
N ILE A 280 1.82 21.98 -19.21
CA ILE A 280 0.79 21.21 -19.92
C ILE A 280 -0.63 21.70 -19.60
N ASP A 281 -0.84 22.31 -18.44
CA ASP A 281 -2.15 22.83 -18.01
C ASP A 281 -2.64 23.99 -18.88
N LYS A 282 -1.73 24.64 -19.63
CA LYS A 282 -2.05 25.75 -20.54
C LYS A 282 -2.66 25.27 -21.87
N VAL A 283 -2.44 24.00 -22.21
CA VAL A 283 -2.89 23.47 -23.49
C VAL A 283 -4.37 23.13 -23.41
N LYS A 284 -5.18 23.80 -24.23
CA LYS A 284 -6.56 23.45 -24.49
C LYS A 284 -6.65 22.68 -25.80
N ILE A 285 -7.49 21.65 -25.84
CA ILE A 285 -7.68 20.85 -27.05
C ILE A 285 -9.11 20.93 -27.56
N LYS A 286 -9.27 20.64 -28.84
CA LYS A 286 -10.57 20.42 -29.47
C LYS A 286 -10.87 18.94 -29.50
N HIS A 287 -12.02 18.54 -28.96
CA HIS A 287 -12.46 17.13 -28.98
C HIS A 287 -12.63 16.68 -30.45
N PRO A 288 -12.03 15.56 -30.87
CA PRO A 288 -12.03 15.16 -32.27
C PRO A 288 -13.42 14.85 -32.83
N GLU A 289 -14.35 14.38 -32.00
CA GLU A 289 -15.70 14.02 -32.43
C GLU A 289 -16.74 15.14 -32.18
N THR A 290 -16.75 15.72 -30.98
CA THR A 290 -17.77 16.73 -30.64
C THR A 290 -17.40 18.14 -31.03
N GLY A 291 -16.10 18.41 -31.25
CA GLY A 291 -15.60 19.75 -31.57
C GLY A 291 -15.56 20.72 -30.38
N LEU A 292 -15.95 20.29 -29.18
CA LEU A 292 -15.88 21.10 -27.96
C LEU A 292 -14.43 21.39 -27.57
N ILE A 293 -14.22 22.51 -26.89
CA ILE A 293 -12.90 22.87 -26.35
C ILE A 293 -12.83 22.44 -24.90
N GLY A 294 -11.80 21.67 -24.55
CA GLY A 294 -11.59 21.14 -23.22
C GLY A 294 -10.30 21.61 -22.58
N THR A 295 -10.25 21.47 -21.27
CA THR A 295 -9.10 21.74 -20.42
C THR A 295 -8.61 20.47 -19.75
N ARG A 296 -7.30 20.39 -19.49
CA ARG A 296 -6.71 19.24 -18.79
C ARG A 296 -7.17 19.19 -17.34
N VAL A 297 -7.42 17.98 -16.85
CA VAL A 297 -7.61 17.75 -15.40
C VAL A 297 -6.36 18.16 -14.65
N LEU A 298 -6.50 18.89 -13.52
CA LEU A 298 -5.35 19.39 -12.76
C LEU A 298 -4.60 18.30 -11.97
N ASP A 299 -5.13 17.09 -11.95
CA ASP A 299 -4.55 15.98 -11.21
C ASP A 299 -3.25 15.49 -11.84
N VAL A 300 -2.39 14.91 -11.01
CA VAL A 300 -1.20 14.18 -11.43
C VAL A 300 -1.40 12.68 -11.25
N GLY A 301 -0.61 11.88 -11.96
CA GLY A 301 -0.66 10.43 -11.91
C GLY A 301 -0.25 9.86 -10.56
N ASN A 302 -0.82 8.71 -10.22
CA ASN A 302 -0.33 7.90 -9.14
C ASN A 302 1.08 7.39 -9.48
N PRO A 303 2.09 7.55 -8.60
CA PRO A 303 3.46 7.09 -8.86
C PRO A 303 3.57 5.61 -9.21
N TRP A 304 2.66 4.79 -8.73
CA TRP A 304 2.64 3.36 -9.07
C TRP A 304 2.17 3.08 -10.49
N LEU A 305 1.36 3.97 -11.09
CA LEU A 305 1.07 3.90 -12.52
C LEU A 305 2.34 4.10 -13.34
N ASP A 306 3.14 5.12 -13.00
CA ASP A 306 4.42 5.38 -13.64
C ASP A 306 5.39 4.22 -13.48
N ALA A 307 5.48 3.65 -12.27
CA ALA A 307 6.32 2.49 -11.98
C ALA A 307 5.87 1.24 -12.75
N GLY A 308 4.57 1.05 -12.93
CA GLY A 308 4.00 -0.09 -13.65
C GLY A 308 4.30 -0.09 -15.15
N ILE A 309 4.44 1.08 -15.75
CA ILE A 309 4.73 1.20 -17.20
C ILE A 309 6.23 1.20 -17.54
N VAL A 310 7.13 1.14 -16.55
CA VAL A 310 8.59 1.19 -16.78
C VAL A 310 9.07 0.17 -17.81
N PRO A 311 8.67 -1.10 -17.82
CA PRO A 311 9.08 -2.06 -18.87
C PRO A 311 8.68 -1.66 -20.29
N PHE A 312 7.65 -0.83 -20.41
CA PHE A 312 7.13 -0.36 -21.70
C PHE A 312 7.73 0.98 -22.11
N SER A 313 7.86 1.91 -21.16
CA SER A 313 8.36 3.27 -21.42
C SER A 313 9.88 3.33 -21.62
N THR A 314 10.66 2.46 -20.96
CA THR A 314 12.13 2.49 -20.99
C THR A 314 12.75 1.56 -22.02
N LEU A 315 12.07 0.48 -22.39
CA LEU A 315 12.57 -0.53 -23.33
C LEU A 315 12.09 -0.33 -24.78
N ARG A 316 11.65 0.87 -25.13
CA ARG A 316 11.27 1.26 -26.51
C ARG A 316 10.05 0.51 -27.06
N TYR A 317 9.10 0.10 -26.23
CA TYR A 317 7.93 -0.69 -26.62
C TYR A 317 7.21 -0.20 -27.89
N ASN A 318 6.99 1.12 -28.02
CA ASN A 318 6.32 1.72 -29.16
C ASN A 318 7.23 1.96 -30.37
N ASN A 319 8.55 2.02 -30.21
CA ASN A 319 9.50 2.47 -31.22
C ASN A 319 10.39 1.35 -31.75
N ASP A 320 10.62 0.29 -30.96
CA ASP A 320 11.51 -0.82 -31.30
C ASP A 320 11.04 -2.09 -30.58
N LYS A 321 10.02 -2.71 -31.15
CA LYS A 321 9.40 -3.90 -30.57
C LYS A 321 10.32 -5.11 -30.55
N GLU A 322 11.31 -5.18 -31.46
CA GLU A 322 12.29 -6.25 -31.52
C GLU A 322 13.25 -6.17 -30.32
N TYR A 323 13.81 -4.98 -30.08
CA TYR A 323 14.60 -4.72 -28.87
C TYR A 323 13.80 -4.97 -27.59
N TRP A 324 12.53 -4.54 -27.55
CA TRP A 324 11.68 -4.78 -26.38
C TRP A 324 11.49 -6.28 -26.12
N ASN A 325 11.25 -7.09 -27.13
CA ASN A 325 11.07 -8.54 -27.01
C ASN A 325 12.34 -9.27 -26.51
N GLU A 326 13.52 -8.71 -26.74
CA GLU A 326 14.79 -9.24 -26.22
C GLU A 326 14.88 -9.12 -24.71
N TRP A 327 14.33 -8.04 -24.15
CA TRP A 327 14.49 -7.69 -22.72
C TRP A 327 13.23 -7.96 -21.89
N PHE A 328 12.09 -8.20 -22.50
CA PHE A 328 10.84 -8.47 -21.82
C PHE A 328 10.38 -9.93 -22.01
N PRO A 329 9.94 -10.63 -20.96
CA PRO A 329 9.85 -10.19 -19.55
C PRO A 329 11.21 -10.10 -18.85
N GLY A 330 11.30 -9.33 -17.77
CA GLY A 330 12.49 -9.27 -16.93
C GLY A 330 12.80 -10.65 -16.33
N ASP A 331 14.09 -10.98 -16.14
CA ASP A 331 14.47 -12.29 -15.60
C ASP A 331 14.22 -12.38 -14.09
N PHE A 332 14.45 -11.26 -13.38
CA PHE A 332 14.43 -11.24 -11.92
C PHE A 332 14.02 -9.87 -11.37
N VAL A 333 13.13 -9.88 -10.38
CA VAL A 333 12.71 -8.70 -9.62
C VAL A 333 12.79 -9.02 -8.12
N THR A 334 13.21 -8.07 -7.32
CA THR A 334 13.24 -8.22 -5.86
C THR A 334 12.78 -6.95 -5.17
N GLU A 335 11.95 -7.10 -4.15
CA GLU A 335 11.47 -6.02 -3.31
C GLU A 335 10.80 -6.58 -2.02
N SER A 336 10.49 -5.69 -1.10
CA SER A 336 9.85 -6.05 0.17
C SER A 336 8.40 -6.52 0.00
N PHE A 337 8.12 -7.76 0.36
CA PHE A 337 6.76 -8.32 0.28
C PHE A 337 5.71 -7.58 1.12
N PRO A 338 5.94 -7.15 2.37
CA PRO A 338 4.89 -6.53 3.16
C PRO A 338 4.18 -5.33 2.52
N GLY A 339 4.79 -4.65 1.56
CA GLY A 339 4.22 -3.46 0.91
C GLY A 339 3.90 -3.61 -0.57
N GLN A 340 4.60 -4.47 -1.30
CA GLN A 340 4.65 -4.40 -2.76
C GLN A 340 3.54 -5.17 -3.49
N PHE A 341 2.82 -6.08 -2.82
CA PHE A 341 1.65 -6.75 -3.40
C PHE A 341 0.59 -5.78 -3.93
N ARG A 342 0.37 -4.65 -3.26
CA ARG A 342 -0.59 -3.61 -3.64
C ARG A 342 0.04 -2.35 -4.21
N ASN A 343 1.34 -2.38 -4.48
CA ASN A 343 2.09 -1.24 -4.99
C ASN A 343 2.82 -1.62 -6.29
N TRP A 344 4.13 -1.87 -6.24
CA TRP A 344 4.93 -2.05 -7.44
C TRP A 344 4.65 -3.36 -8.17
N PHE A 345 4.56 -4.49 -7.47
CA PHE A 345 4.23 -5.77 -8.13
C PHE A 345 2.87 -5.68 -8.80
N TYR A 346 1.84 -5.26 -8.08
CA TYR A 346 0.52 -5.03 -8.62
C TYR A 346 0.53 -4.13 -9.87
N SER A 347 1.23 -3.00 -9.82
CA SER A 347 1.24 -2.06 -10.94
C SER A 347 1.94 -2.64 -12.19
N LEU A 348 3.05 -3.37 -12.01
CA LEU A 348 3.71 -4.08 -13.11
C LEU A 348 2.82 -5.17 -13.70
N LEU A 349 2.18 -5.97 -12.85
CA LEU A 349 1.25 -7.04 -13.24
C LEU A 349 0.05 -6.47 -14.01
N ALA A 350 -0.57 -5.40 -13.48
CA ALA A 350 -1.72 -4.77 -14.11
C ALA A 350 -1.37 -4.20 -15.49
N MET A 351 -0.28 -3.44 -15.61
CA MET A 351 0.13 -2.88 -16.90
C MET A 351 0.51 -3.96 -17.91
N SER A 352 1.22 -4.99 -17.47
CA SER A 352 1.63 -6.08 -18.34
C SER A 352 0.45 -6.95 -18.81
N ALA A 353 -0.48 -7.24 -17.90
CA ALA A 353 -1.70 -7.97 -18.24
C ALA A 353 -2.58 -7.18 -19.21
N LEU A 354 -2.64 -5.83 -19.05
CA LEU A 354 -3.43 -4.97 -19.92
C LEU A 354 -2.83 -4.85 -21.32
N LEU A 355 -1.52 -4.68 -21.43
CA LEU A 355 -0.85 -4.36 -22.70
C LEU A 355 -0.43 -5.62 -23.49
N GLU A 356 -0.05 -6.71 -22.83
CA GLU A 356 0.55 -7.88 -23.47
C GLU A 356 -0.04 -9.23 -23.03
N GLU A 357 -0.86 -9.27 -22.00
CA GLU A 357 -1.38 -10.51 -21.37
C GLU A 357 -0.26 -11.49 -20.99
N LYS A 358 0.90 -10.97 -20.57
CA LYS A 358 2.09 -11.73 -20.17
C LYS A 358 2.62 -11.29 -18.83
N ALA A 359 3.35 -12.18 -18.15
CA ALA A 359 4.08 -11.83 -16.91
C ALA A 359 5.15 -10.77 -17.20
N PRO A 360 5.27 -9.71 -16.36
CA PRO A 360 6.29 -8.67 -16.56
C PRO A 360 7.70 -9.14 -16.19
N PHE A 361 7.82 -10.21 -15.40
CA PHE A 361 9.07 -10.82 -14.96
C PHE A 361 8.87 -12.33 -14.76
N LYS A 362 9.97 -13.10 -14.85
CA LYS A 362 9.95 -14.56 -14.70
C LYS A 362 10.00 -14.99 -13.23
N THR A 363 10.80 -14.28 -12.43
CA THR A 363 11.02 -14.62 -11.01
C THR A 363 10.94 -13.37 -10.16
N VAL A 364 10.26 -13.47 -9.02
CA VAL A 364 10.26 -12.44 -7.99
C VAL A 364 10.76 -13.02 -6.67
N LEU A 365 11.80 -12.40 -6.11
CA LEU A 365 12.27 -12.67 -4.77
C LEU A 365 11.71 -11.60 -3.83
N GLY A 366 10.73 -11.97 -3.03
CA GLY A 366 10.20 -11.12 -1.99
C GLY A 366 10.98 -11.28 -0.68
N HIS A 367 11.35 -10.18 -0.08
CA HIS A 367 12.03 -10.21 1.21
C HIS A 367 11.21 -9.51 2.30
N ALA A 368 11.44 -9.91 3.55
CA ALA A 368 10.87 -9.25 4.72
C ALA A 368 11.61 -7.92 5.02
N LEU A 369 11.36 -7.33 6.17
CA LEU A 369 11.88 -6.02 6.54
C LEU A 369 13.28 -6.09 7.16
N VAL A 370 14.04 -5.01 7.04
CA VAL A 370 15.23 -4.75 7.86
C VAL A 370 14.77 -4.02 9.12
N LYS A 371 15.04 -4.61 10.28
CA LYS A 371 14.69 -4.07 11.58
C LYS A 371 15.94 -3.80 12.42
N ALA A 372 15.80 -2.97 13.46
CA ALA A 372 16.83 -2.80 14.44
C ALA A 372 17.16 -4.15 15.14
N GLU A 373 18.33 -4.26 15.73
CA GLU A 373 18.85 -5.48 16.36
C GLU A 373 17.93 -6.04 17.46
N ASP A 374 17.16 -5.16 18.10
CA ASP A 374 16.13 -5.50 19.10
C ASP A 374 14.77 -5.90 18.52
N GLY A 375 14.64 -5.98 17.20
CA GLY A 375 13.42 -6.35 16.48
C GLY A 375 12.43 -5.23 16.23
N ARG A 376 12.67 -4.01 16.75
CA ARG A 376 11.83 -2.85 16.48
C ARG A 376 12.09 -2.28 15.08
N ASP A 377 11.12 -1.54 14.55
CA ASP A 377 11.32 -0.79 13.32
C ASP A 377 12.36 0.31 13.53
N MET A 378 13.17 0.57 12.49
CA MET A 378 14.12 1.67 12.51
C MET A 378 13.44 2.97 12.12
N HIS A 379 13.47 3.96 13.01
CA HIS A 379 12.94 5.30 12.74
C HIS A 379 13.95 6.38 13.16
N LYS A 380 14.11 7.39 12.30
CA LYS A 380 14.97 8.55 12.59
C LYS A 380 14.57 9.24 13.89
N SER A 381 13.28 9.41 14.11
CA SER A 381 12.74 10.08 15.31
C SER A 381 12.92 9.29 16.60
N TRP A 382 13.20 7.98 16.50
CA TRP A 382 13.46 7.12 17.67
C TRP A 382 14.94 6.99 17.99
N GLY A 383 15.81 7.53 17.12
CA GLY A 383 17.26 7.47 17.30
C GLY A 383 17.87 6.07 17.14
N ASN A 384 17.12 5.10 16.58
CA ASN A 384 17.57 3.72 16.38
C ASN A 384 17.85 3.39 14.90
N ALA A 385 17.78 4.37 13.99
CA ALA A 385 18.13 4.19 12.59
C ALA A 385 19.64 4.24 12.41
N ILE A 386 20.20 3.20 11.81
CA ILE A 386 21.62 3.14 11.41
C ILE A 386 21.73 3.64 9.97
N TRP A 387 22.55 4.65 9.76
CA TRP A 387 22.81 5.20 8.44
C TRP A 387 23.82 4.34 7.68
N PHE A 388 23.69 4.33 6.35
CA PHE A 388 24.59 3.53 5.51
C PHE A 388 26.05 3.89 5.70
N ASP A 389 26.38 5.18 5.69
CA ASP A 389 27.77 5.65 5.81
C ASP A 389 28.36 5.26 7.17
N ASP A 390 27.61 5.40 8.25
CA ASP A 390 28.03 4.99 9.59
C ASP A 390 28.28 3.47 9.65
N ALA A 391 27.36 2.68 9.11
CA ALA A 391 27.52 1.23 9.05
C ALA A 391 28.71 0.81 8.17
N ALA A 392 28.90 1.47 7.03
CA ALA A 392 30.02 1.19 6.12
C ALA A 392 31.38 1.47 6.77
N GLU A 393 31.50 2.54 7.55
CA GLU A 393 32.75 2.90 8.26
C GLU A 393 32.97 2.00 9.49
N GLU A 394 31.97 1.73 10.29
CA GLU A 394 32.10 1.00 11.54
C GLU A 394 32.20 -0.52 11.36
N MET A 395 31.30 -1.12 10.54
CA MET A 395 31.31 -2.57 10.35
C MET A 395 31.95 -3.03 9.04
N GLY A 396 31.98 -2.18 8.03
CA GLY A 396 32.50 -2.50 6.70
C GLY A 396 31.47 -3.06 5.74
N VAL A 397 31.60 -2.69 4.47
CA VAL A 397 30.64 -3.07 3.41
C VAL A 397 30.60 -4.57 3.17
N ASP A 398 31.72 -5.29 3.26
CA ASP A 398 31.75 -6.74 3.07
C ASP A 398 30.99 -7.48 4.18
N VAL A 399 31.07 -6.99 5.42
CA VAL A 399 30.26 -7.49 6.54
C VAL A 399 28.77 -7.29 6.26
N MET A 400 28.39 -6.10 5.83
CA MET A 400 26.99 -5.80 5.47
C MET A 400 26.48 -6.72 4.35
N ARG A 401 27.26 -6.89 3.28
CA ARG A 401 26.91 -7.76 2.15
C ARG A 401 26.75 -9.22 2.59
N TRP A 402 27.63 -9.69 3.48
CA TRP A 402 27.53 -11.03 4.04
C TRP A 402 26.24 -11.20 4.87
N MET A 403 25.90 -10.23 5.72
CA MET A 403 24.65 -10.26 6.50
C MET A 403 23.44 -10.38 5.59
N TYR A 404 23.34 -9.53 4.54
CA TYR A 404 22.25 -9.59 3.57
C TYR A 404 22.23 -10.91 2.79
N ALA A 405 23.37 -11.39 2.32
CA ALA A 405 23.44 -12.63 1.55
C ALA A 405 23.08 -13.87 2.39
N SER A 406 23.33 -13.85 3.69
CA SER A 406 23.04 -14.95 4.61
C SER A 406 21.59 -14.97 5.11
N GLN A 407 20.84 -13.88 4.87
CA GLN A 407 19.49 -13.73 5.37
C GLN A 407 18.50 -14.61 4.59
N ASN A 408 17.70 -15.42 5.31
CA ASN A 408 16.53 -16.02 4.71
C ASN A 408 15.52 -14.91 4.36
N PRO A 409 15.14 -14.75 3.09
CA PRO A 409 14.28 -13.65 2.66
C PRO A 409 12.90 -13.63 3.33
N GLU A 410 12.41 -14.77 3.83
CA GLU A 410 11.12 -14.87 4.51
C GLU A 410 11.09 -14.22 5.90
N HIS A 411 12.24 -13.94 6.49
CA HIS A 411 12.35 -13.42 7.84
C HIS A 411 12.96 -12.02 7.87
N ASN A 412 12.56 -11.21 8.87
CA ASN A 412 13.15 -9.90 9.06
C ASN A 412 14.66 -10.02 9.36
N LEU A 413 15.45 -9.19 8.68
CA LEU A 413 16.86 -9.03 9.03
C LEU A 413 16.97 -8.13 10.26
N LEU A 414 17.54 -8.64 11.35
CA LEU A 414 17.93 -7.85 12.50
C LEU A 414 19.30 -7.23 12.22
N PHE A 415 19.32 -5.94 11.90
CA PHE A 415 20.53 -5.24 11.48
C PHE A 415 21.12 -4.44 12.64
N GLY A 416 22.38 -4.68 12.94
CA GLY A 416 23.10 -3.96 13.98
C GLY A 416 24.56 -4.39 14.09
N TYR A 417 25.34 -3.65 14.85
CA TYR A 417 26.80 -3.83 14.94
C TYR A 417 27.20 -5.15 15.61
N HIS A 418 26.39 -5.64 16.51
CA HIS A 418 26.66 -6.91 17.21
C HIS A 418 26.65 -8.11 16.24
N HIS A 419 25.61 -8.17 15.41
CA HIS A 419 25.54 -9.18 14.34
C HIS A 419 26.66 -8.98 13.31
N GLY A 420 27.04 -7.73 13.02
CA GLY A 420 28.18 -7.40 12.18
C GLY A 420 29.48 -7.97 12.69
N ASP A 421 29.72 -7.92 14.00
CA ASP A 421 30.93 -8.47 14.61
C ASP A 421 31.04 -10.00 14.49
N ASP A 422 29.94 -10.73 14.53
CA ASP A 422 29.96 -12.17 14.31
C ASP A 422 30.30 -12.53 12.84
N VAL A 423 29.78 -11.78 11.89
CA VAL A 423 30.14 -11.91 10.47
C VAL A 423 31.60 -11.54 10.25
N ARG A 424 32.10 -10.47 10.89
CA ARG A 424 33.51 -10.06 10.80
C ARG A 424 34.47 -11.17 11.22
N LYS A 425 34.13 -11.95 12.25
CA LYS A 425 34.93 -13.12 12.66
C LYS A 425 35.07 -14.16 11.53
N LYS A 426 33.97 -14.40 10.78
CA LYS A 426 34.00 -15.31 9.62
C LYS A 426 34.86 -14.79 8.48
N LEU A 427 34.80 -13.52 8.17
CA LEU A 427 35.69 -12.87 7.18
C LEU A 427 37.16 -12.92 7.61
N ILE A 428 37.44 -12.73 8.89
CA ILE A 428 38.81 -12.85 9.44
C ILE A 428 39.27 -14.30 9.34
N GLN A 429 38.44 -15.29 9.61
CA GLN A 429 38.79 -16.72 9.45
C GLN A 429 39.16 -17.03 8.00
N LEU A 430 38.37 -16.59 7.03
CA LEU A 430 38.69 -16.72 5.60
C LEU A 430 40.03 -16.05 5.25
N TRP A 431 40.20 -14.81 5.69
CA TRP A 431 41.40 -14.05 5.45
C TRP A 431 42.65 -14.72 6.04
N ASN A 432 42.56 -15.21 7.27
CA ASN A 432 43.68 -15.90 7.95
C ASN A 432 44.07 -17.18 7.22
N SER A 433 43.07 -17.98 6.76
CA SER A 433 43.34 -19.20 5.98
C SER A 433 44.05 -18.87 4.68
N TYR A 434 43.61 -17.84 3.96
CA TYR A 434 44.30 -17.37 2.75
C TYR A 434 45.72 -16.83 3.03
N SER A 435 45.83 -15.98 4.04
CA SER A 435 47.13 -15.35 4.39
C SER A 435 48.16 -16.39 4.84
N PHE A 436 47.72 -17.40 5.58
CA PHE A 436 48.56 -18.54 5.96
C PHE A 436 49.09 -19.25 4.70
N PHE A 437 48.20 -19.65 3.82
CA PHE A 437 48.61 -20.29 2.56
C PHE A 437 49.54 -19.41 1.73
N ALA A 438 49.18 -18.15 1.49
CA ALA A 438 49.99 -17.24 0.67
C ALA A 438 51.40 -17.00 1.22
N THR A 439 51.50 -16.90 2.56
CA THR A 439 52.80 -16.69 3.24
C THR A 439 53.73 -17.89 3.02
N TYR A 440 53.26 -19.10 3.26
CA TYR A 440 54.09 -20.30 3.12
C TYR A 440 54.34 -20.68 1.66
N ALA A 441 53.38 -20.50 0.78
CA ALA A 441 53.54 -20.66 -0.66
C ALA A 441 54.63 -19.75 -1.21
N ALA A 442 54.71 -18.49 -0.72
CA ALA A 442 55.79 -17.55 -1.09
C ALA A 442 57.14 -17.98 -0.56
N VAL A 443 57.24 -18.47 0.69
CA VAL A 443 58.51 -18.99 1.28
C VAL A 443 59.02 -20.21 0.50
N ASP A 444 58.12 -21.11 0.11
CA ASP A 444 58.48 -22.31 -0.62
C ASP A 444 58.68 -22.09 -2.13
N GLY A 445 58.42 -20.86 -2.60
CA GLY A 445 58.52 -20.53 -4.03
C GLY A 445 57.47 -21.27 -4.88
N PHE A 446 56.33 -21.63 -4.28
CA PHE A 446 55.25 -22.33 -4.97
C PHE A 446 54.65 -21.46 -6.07
N ASP A 447 54.59 -22.02 -7.26
CA ASP A 447 53.97 -21.37 -8.43
C ASP A 447 52.87 -22.27 -8.96
N PRO A 448 51.56 -21.89 -8.78
CA PRO A 448 50.43 -22.71 -9.18
C PRO A 448 50.33 -22.92 -10.70
N SER A 449 51.08 -22.12 -11.52
CA SER A 449 51.08 -22.29 -12.97
C SER A 449 52.05 -23.43 -13.44
N LYS A 450 52.87 -23.95 -12.56
CA LYS A 450 53.90 -24.98 -12.87
C LYS A 450 53.52 -26.41 -12.48
N GLY A 451 52.31 -26.62 -11.96
CA GLY A 451 51.86 -27.93 -11.54
C GLY A 451 50.39 -28.13 -11.87
N SER A 452 49.96 -29.40 -11.92
CA SER A 452 48.56 -29.79 -12.03
C SER A 452 48.18 -30.67 -10.84
N ILE A 453 46.95 -30.49 -10.36
CA ILE A 453 46.43 -31.35 -9.30
C ILE A 453 46.28 -32.82 -9.75
N GLU A 454 46.14 -33.03 -11.07
CA GLU A 454 46.06 -34.34 -11.69
C GLU A 454 47.36 -35.16 -11.58
N ASP A 455 48.50 -34.44 -11.49
CA ASP A 455 49.82 -35.04 -11.37
C ASP A 455 50.30 -35.14 -9.90
N ALA A 456 49.47 -34.67 -8.95
CA ALA A 456 49.83 -34.65 -7.54
C ALA A 456 49.54 -36.01 -6.84
N ASP A 457 50.43 -36.47 -5.97
CA ASP A 457 50.20 -37.59 -5.08
C ASP A 457 49.35 -37.17 -3.88
N LEU A 458 48.02 -37.23 -4.08
CA LEU A 458 47.03 -36.78 -3.12
C LEU A 458 46.86 -37.78 -1.98
N ASN A 459 47.10 -37.33 -0.76
CA ASN A 459 46.72 -38.10 0.43
C ASN A 459 45.21 -38.09 0.69
N ILE A 460 44.76 -38.84 1.70
CA ILE A 460 43.31 -38.98 2.01
C ILE A 460 42.67 -37.63 2.39
N MET A 461 43.41 -36.73 3.04
CA MET A 461 42.90 -35.42 3.43
C MET A 461 42.79 -34.50 2.23
N ASP A 462 43.72 -34.54 1.30
CA ASP A 462 43.67 -33.79 0.05
C ASP A 462 42.46 -34.20 -0.77
N GLN A 463 42.22 -35.53 -0.91
CA GLN A 463 41.09 -36.08 -1.61
C GLN A 463 39.75 -35.65 -0.92
N TRP A 464 39.73 -35.65 0.42
CA TRP A 464 38.58 -35.26 1.20
C TRP A 464 38.21 -33.78 0.99
N ILE A 465 39.17 -32.86 1.12
CA ILE A 465 38.89 -31.44 0.97
C ILE A 465 38.51 -31.07 -0.47
N LEU A 466 39.13 -31.71 -1.46
CA LEU A 466 38.74 -31.55 -2.87
C LEU A 466 37.32 -32.02 -3.12
N SER A 467 36.94 -33.17 -2.55
CA SER A 467 35.54 -33.63 -2.62
C SER A 467 34.55 -32.64 -2.00
N LYS A 468 34.90 -32.07 -0.84
CA LYS A 468 34.11 -31.03 -0.17
C LYS A 468 34.00 -29.76 -1.03
N LEU A 469 35.08 -29.32 -1.63
CA LEU A 469 35.11 -28.18 -2.55
C LEU A 469 34.19 -28.41 -3.76
N HIS A 470 34.26 -29.58 -4.40
CA HIS A 470 33.43 -29.84 -5.54
C HIS A 470 31.94 -29.96 -5.17
N LEU A 471 31.64 -30.51 -3.99
CA LEU A 471 30.28 -30.54 -3.47
C LEU A 471 29.77 -29.10 -3.20
N PHE A 472 30.59 -28.26 -2.58
CA PHE A 472 30.26 -26.87 -2.35
C PHE A 472 30.01 -26.10 -3.66
N ILE A 473 30.85 -26.31 -4.70
CA ILE A 473 30.66 -25.68 -6.02
C ILE A 473 29.32 -26.11 -6.63
N LYS A 474 28.99 -27.40 -6.56
CA LYS A 474 27.71 -27.92 -7.06
C LYS A 474 26.54 -27.27 -6.32
N ASP A 475 26.50 -27.37 -5.00
CA ASP A 475 25.43 -26.83 -4.16
C ASP A 475 25.29 -25.32 -4.34
N SER A 476 26.40 -24.60 -4.52
CA SER A 476 26.40 -23.15 -4.75
C SER A 476 25.76 -22.77 -6.07
N ARG A 477 26.04 -23.51 -7.14
CA ARG A 477 25.40 -23.29 -8.45
C ARG A 477 23.89 -23.50 -8.35
N GLU A 478 23.47 -24.63 -7.75
CA GLU A 478 22.05 -24.93 -7.56
C GLU A 478 21.34 -23.85 -6.72
N ALA A 479 21.95 -23.35 -5.66
CA ALA A 479 21.41 -22.28 -4.83
C ALA A 479 21.29 -20.96 -5.60
N MET A 480 22.30 -20.60 -6.37
CA MET A 480 22.31 -19.36 -7.14
C MET A 480 21.35 -19.40 -8.33
N ASP A 481 21.19 -20.56 -8.99
CA ASP A 481 20.18 -20.75 -10.05
C ASP A 481 18.75 -20.59 -9.50
N GLN A 482 18.56 -20.82 -8.20
CA GLN A 482 17.29 -20.61 -7.48
C GLN A 482 17.19 -19.22 -6.81
N PHE A 483 18.13 -18.32 -7.03
CA PHE A 483 18.23 -17.02 -6.37
C PHE A 483 18.26 -17.09 -4.83
N ARG A 484 18.81 -18.16 -4.25
CA ARG A 484 18.85 -18.45 -2.82
C ARG A 484 20.26 -18.28 -2.25
N SER A 485 20.72 -17.02 -2.16
CA SER A 485 22.02 -16.70 -1.56
C SER A 485 22.16 -17.18 -0.10
N ASP A 486 21.05 -17.22 0.65
CA ASP A 486 21.04 -17.75 2.02
C ASP A 486 21.44 -19.21 2.11
N LEU A 487 21.04 -20.04 1.13
CA LEU A 487 21.43 -21.43 1.05
C LEU A 487 22.92 -21.58 0.69
N LEU A 488 23.41 -20.76 -0.25
CA LEU A 488 24.83 -20.70 -0.58
C LEU A 488 25.66 -20.36 0.64
N MET A 489 25.33 -19.29 1.36
CA MET A 489 26.10 -18.80 2.51
C MET A 489 26.14 -19.85 3.64
N LYS A 490 25.07 -20.58 3.88
CA LYS A 490 25.09 -21.71 4.83
C LYS A 490 26.09 -22.79 4.44
N LYS A 491 26.18 -23.12 3.16
CA LYS A 491 27.14 -24.10 2.64
C LYS A 491 28.57 -23.59 2.69
N PHE A 492 28.74 -22.30 2.42
CA PHE A 492 30.04 -21.63 2.50
C PHE A 492 30.59 -21.63 3.94
N ASP A 493 29.76 -21.31 4.92
CA ASP A 493 30.14 -21.34 6.33
C ASP A 493 30.67 -22.73 6.75
N LEU A 494 29.95 -23.78 6.37
CA LEU A 494 30.37 -25.16 6.64
C LEU A 494 31.70 -25.51 5.95
N PHE A 495 31.83 -25.14 4.67
CA PHE A 495 33.07 -25.40 3.92
C PHE A 495 34.25 -24.63 4.50
N LEU A 496 34.06 -23.37 4.90
CA LEU A 496 35.10 -22.56 5.53
C LEU A 496 35.57 -23.15 6.85
N ASP A 497 34.67 -23.65 7.68
CA ASP A 497 34.99 -24.31 8.93
C ASP A 497 35.78 -25.61 8.67
N GLU A 498 35.41 -26.41 7.69
CA GLU A 498 36.14 -27.64 7.30
C GLU A 498 37.50 -27.34 6.70
N LEU A 499 37.63 -26.24 5.94
CA LEU A 499 38.92 -25.83 5.34
C LEU A 499 39.91 -25.31 6.35
N SER A 500 39.43 -24.60 7.38
CA SER A 500 40.29 -23.90 8.35
C SER A 500 40.69 -24.73 9.56
N ASN A 501 40.02 -25.84 9.84
CA ASN A 501 40.29 -26.76 10.94
C ASN A 501 40.97 -28.04 10.47
#